data_ec07ae2dfb19cb9bc92591f3da3e73e5
#
_entry.id   ec07ae2dfb19cb9bc92591f3da3e73e5
#
_cell.length_a   1.000
_cell.length_b   1.000
_cell.length_c   1.000
_cell.angle_alpha   90.00
_cell.angle_beta   90.00
_cell.angle_gamma   90.00
#
_symmetry.space_group_name_H-M   'P 1'
#
loop_
_entity.id
_entity.type
_entity.pdbx_description
1 polymer ?
#
loop_
_entity_poly.entity_id
_entity_poly.type
_entity_poly.pdbx_seq_one_letter_code
_entity_poly.pdbx_strand_id
1 'polypeptide(L)'
;MRDALIRLLEPPIEALGFELVDIEIAREGRGGVLRIFIDRRAADSAASVTVDDCASVSHAVSEVLEIHDPIKGHYTLEVSSPGFDRILRTRAHFERFVGERIIAELKLPMDGRRRFIGLLKSASSDTIVVEVDGKACALPLDRIQKARLRPE
;
A
#
# COMPACT_ATOMS: atom_id res chain seq x y z
N MET A 1 8.17 -10.76 8.68
CA MET A 1 8.63 -10.92 7.27
C MET A 1 8.19 -9.75 6.40
N ARG A 2 6.90 -9.46 6.36
CA ARG A 2 6.37 -8.39 5.50
C ARG A 2 6.96 -7.00 5.82
N ASP A 3 7.00 -6.63 7.10
CA ASP A 3 7.53 -5.32 7.51
C ASP A 3 9.03 -5.18 7.21
N ALA A 4 9.78 -6.25 7.37
CA ALA A 4 11.20 -6.26 7.04
C ALA A 4 11.42 -6.10 5.53
N LEU A 5 10.58 -6.74 4.70
CA LEU A 5 10.64 -6.60 3.25
C LEU A 5 10.29 -5.19 2.81
N ILE A 6 9.28 -4.59 3.43
CA ILE A 6 8.91 -3.21 3.13
C ILE A 6 10.08 -2.27 3.40
N ARG A 7 10.72 -2.40 4.56
CA ARG A 7 11.87 -1.56 4.91
C ARG A 7 13.06 -1.76 3.98
N LEU A 8 13.22 -2.99 3.48
CA LEU A 8 14.31 -3.33 2.57
C LEU A 8 14.05 -2.79 1.15
N LEU A 9 12.81 -2.88 0.68
CA LEU A 9 12.47 -2.60 -0.71
C LEU A 9 11.98 -1.18 -0.97
N GLU A 10 11.46 -0.50 0.05
CA GLU A 10 10.95 0.86 -0.12
C GLU A 10 12.01 1.86 -0.62
N PRO A 11 13.23 1.92 -0.03
CA PRO A 11 14.22 2.88 -0.51
C PRO A 11 14.61 2.73 -1.99
N PRO A 12 14.90 1.55 -2.52
CA PRO A 12 15.24 1.43 -3.93
C PRO A 12 14.06 1.77 -4.86
N ILE A 13 12.83 1.48 -4.43
CA ILE A 13 11.65 1.82 -5.21
C ILE A 13 11.46 3.34 -5.25
N GLU A 14 11.62 4.01 -4.11
CA GLU A 14 11.53 5.47 -4.05
C GLU A 14 12.63 6.15 -4.83
N ALA A 15 13.82 5.58 -4.86
CA ALA A 15 14.95 6.12 -5.62
C ALA A 15 14.66 6.15 -7.11
N LEU A 16 13.80 5.27 -7.62
CA LEU A 16 13.38 5.25 -9.01
C LEU A 16 12.20 6.19 -9.30
N GLY A 17 11.68 6.88 -8.28
CA GLY A 17 10.58 7.81 -8.44
C GLY A 17 9.20 7.21 -8.24
N PHE A 18 9.12 6.02 -7.64
CA PHE A 18 7.84 5.34 -7.38
C PHE A 18 7.57 5.25 -5.90
N GLU A 19 6.33 4.93 -5.58
CA GLU A 19 5.86 4.73 -4.23
C GLU A 19 5.53 3.26 -4.04
N LEU A 20 6.03 2.66 -2.96
CA LEU A 20 5.65 1.30 -2.61
C LEU A 20 4.26 1.32 -1.96
N VAL A 21 3.29 0.75 -2.65
CA VAL A 21 1.92 0.70 -2.16
C VAL A 21 1.74 -0.40 -1.14
N ASP A 22 2.11 -1.63 -1.51
CA ASP A 22 1.95 -2.79 -0.64
C ASP A 22 2.77 -3.96 -1.16
N ILE A 23 2.94 -4.94 -0.30
CA ILE A 23 3.59 -6.20 -0.63
C ILE A 23 2.66 -7.34 -0.22
N GLU A 24 2.53 -8.32 -1.10
CA GLU A 24 1.74 -9.52 -0.85
C GLU A 24 2.62 -10.74 -1.01
N ILE A 25 2.62 -11.60 0.00
CA ILE A 25 3.38 -12.85 -0.04
C ILE A 25 2.36 -13.98 -0.06
N ALA A 26 2.40 -14.78 -1.11
CA ALA A 26 1.47 -15.89 -1.28
C ALA A 26 2.23 -17.16 -1.68
N ARG A 27 1.62 -18.30 -1.42
CA ARG A 27 2.15 -19.57 -1.89
C ARG A 27 1.23 -20.12 -2.98
N GLU A 28 1.82 -20.39 -4.12
CA GLU A 28 1.09 -20.97 -5.25
C GLU A 28 1.82 -22.23 -5.69
N GLY A 29 1.16 -23.39 -5.61
CA GLY A 29 1.78 -24.65 -5.95
C GLY A 29 2.97 -24.96 -5.07
N ARG A 30 4.12 -25.24 -5.67
CA ARG A 30 5.36 -25.60 -4.97
C ARG A 30 6.23 -24.38 -4.65
N GLY A 31 5.87 -23.22 -5.15
CA GLY A 31 6.66 -22.02 -4.97
C GLY A 31 5.87 -20.91 -4.32
N GLY A 32 6.59 -19.87 -3.92
CA GLY A 32 5.98 -18.65 -3.41
C GLY A 32 5.87 -17.59 -4.50
N VAL A 33 5.02 -16.61 -4.26
CA VAL A 33 4.91 -15.42 -5.09
C VAL A 33 5.06 -14.21 -4.20
N LEU A 34 5.98 -13.33 -4.58
CA LEU A 34 6.14 -12.03 -3.96
C LEU A 34 5.57 -11.00 -4.92
N ARG A 35 4.44 -10.40 -4.55
CA ARG A 35 3.81 -9.36 -5.34
C ARG A 35 4.09 -8.01 -4.74
N ILE A 36 4.57 -7.10 -5.57
CA ILE A 36 4.90 -5.74 -5.15
C ILE A 36 4.02 -4.79 -5.95
N PHE A 37 3.26 -3.97 -5.24
CA PHE A 37 2.39 -2.98 -5.86
C PHE A 37 3.04 -1.62 -5.76
N ILE A 38 3.23 -0.96 -6.89
CA ILE A 38 3.86 0.36 -6.96
C ILE A 38 2.91 1.35 -7.62
N ASP A 39 3.14 2.61 -7.31
CA ASP A 39 2.38 3.70 -7.91
C ASP A 39 3.34 4.86 -8.15
N ARG A 40 2.92 5.83 -8.95
CA ARG A 40 3.71 7.03 -9.13
C ARG A 40 3.61 7.90 -7.90
N ARG A 41 4.66 8.67 -7.63
CA ARG A 41 4.64 9.62 -6.52
C ARG A 41 3.57 10.69 -6.77
N ALA A 42 3.10 11.32 -5.68
CA ALA A 42 2.05 12.32 -5.74
C ALA A 42 2.33 13.43 -6.77
N ALA A 43 3.59 13.84 -6.93
CA ALA A 43 3.98 14.85 -7.90
C ALA A 43 3.73 14.41 -9.35
N ASP A 44 3.74 13.11 -9.60
CA ASP A 44 3.57 12.52 -10.92
C ASP A 44 2.22 11.81 -11.08
N SER A 45 1.25 12.17 -10.23
CA SER A 45 -0.01 11.46 -10.11
C SER A 45 -0.86 11.42 -11.39
N ALA A 46 -0.61 12.33 -12.33
CA ALA A 46 -1.35 12.37 -13.59
C ALA A 46 -0.98 11.23 -14.54
N ALA A 47 0.17 10.60 -14.34
CA ALA A 47 0.66 9.53 -15.20
C ALA A 47 0.43 8.15 -14.56
N SER A 48 0.09 7.18 -15.38
CA SER A 48 -0.07 5.80 -14.94
C SER A 48 1.27 5.08 -14.90
N VAL A 49 1.37 4.06 -14.06
CA VAL A 49 2.53 3.15 -14.06
C VAL A 49 2.47 2.30 -15.32
N THR A 50 3.59 2.25 -16.05
CA THR A 50 3.69 1.48 -17.29
C THR A 50 4.34 0.12 -17.05
N VAL A 51 4.27 -0.75 -18.05
CA VAL A 51 4.94 -2.06 -18.02
C VAL A 51 6.46 -1.87 -17.89
N ASP A 52 7.02 -0.87 -18.57
CA ASP A 52 8.45 -0.56 -18.48
C ASP A 52 8.83 -0.09 -17.08
N ASP A 53 7.96 0.68 -16.42
CA ASP A 53 8.16 1.11 -15.04
C ASP A 53 8.23 -0.10 -14.12
N CYS A 54 7.30 -1.04 -14.27
CA CYS A 54 7.30 -2.28 -13.49
C CYS A 54 8.56 -3.10 -13.73
N ALA A 55 9.03 -3.17 -14.96
CA ALA A 55 10.24 -3.89 -15.30
C ALA A 55 11.47 -3.28 -14.64
N SER A 56 11.56 -1.94 -14.63
CA SER A 56 12.66 -1.22 -13.98
C SER A 56 12.69 -1.48 -12.47
N VAL A 57 11.53 -1.42 -11.83
CA VAL A 57 11.41 -1.69 -10.40
C VAL A 57 11.71 -3.15 -10.12
N SER A 58 11.21 -4.07 -10.93
CA SER A 58 11.48 -5.50 -10.79
C SER A 58 12.97 -5.80 -10.82
N HIS A 59 13.69 -5.17 -11.74
CA HIS A 59 15.14 -5.34 -11.87
C HIS A 59 15.87 -4.85 -10.61
N ALA A 60 15.57 -3.64 -10.16
CA ALA A 60 16.18 -3.06 -8.96
C ALA A 60 15.89 -3.88 -7.71
N VAL A 61 14.65 -4.33 -7.57
CA VAL A 61 14.21 -5.14 -6.42
C VAL A 61 14.90 -6.50 -6.45
N SER A 62 15.02 -7.12 -7.62
CA SER A 62 15.70 -8.41 -7.78
C SER A 62 17.15 -8.35 -7.30
N GLU A 63 17.86 -7.26 -7.60
CA GLU A 63 19.23 -7.08 -7.14
C GLU A 63 19.32 -7.02 -5.62
N VAL A 64 18.41 -6.26 -4.99
CA VAL A 64 18.37 -6.12 -3.53
C VAL A 64 18.04 -7.47 -2.87
N LEU A 65 17.06 -8.20 -3.43
CA LEU A 65 16.66 -9.50 -2.90
C LEU A 65 17.77 -10.53 -3.05
N GLU A 66 18.54 -10.47 -4.12
CA GLU A 66 19.67 -11.38 -4.33
C GLU A 66 20.77 -11.13 -3.30
N ILE A 67 21.09 -9.86 -3.03
CA ILE A 67 22.14 -9.49 -2.08
C ILE A 67 21.75 -9.86 -0.65
N HIS A 68 20.53 -9.56 -0.24
CA HIS A 68 20.07 -9.73 1.15
C HIS A 68 19.44 -11.09 1.43
N ASP A 69 18.94 -11.75 0.39
CA ASP A 69 18.33 -13.09 0.46
C ASP A 69 17.35 -13.26 1.64
N PRO A 70 16.34 -12.37 1.76
CA PRO A 70 15.45 -12.40 2.92
C PRO A 70 14.38 -13.48 2.86
N ILE A 71 14.15 -14.06 1.69
CA ILE A 71 13.12 -15.08 1.48
C ILE A 71 13.80 -16.41 1.15
N LYS A 72 13.49 -17.42 1.95
CA LYS A 72 14.03 -18.77 1.73
C LYS A 72 13.17 -19.54 0.74
N GLY A 73 13.83 -20.31 -0.11
CA GLY A 73 13.15 -21.14 -1.10
C GLY A 73 12.90 -20.42 -2.41
N HIS A 74 12.19 -21.09 -3.29
CA HIS A 74 11.87 -20.55 -4.60
C HIS A 74 10.64 -19.66 -4.55
N TYR A 75 10.69 -18.54 -5.23
CA TYR A 75 9.56 -17.65 -5.38
C TYR A 75 9.63 -16.89 -6.69
N THR A 76 8.48 -16.44 -7.14
CA THR A 76 8.35 -15.61 -8.34
C THR A 76 8.10 -14.17 -7.91
N LEU A 77 8.80 -13.24 -8.53
CA LEU A 77 8.63 -11.82 -8.26
C LEU A 77 7.66 -11.24 -9.30
N GLU A 78 6.62 -10.58 -8.81
CA GLU A 78 5.68 -9.86 -9.66
C GLU A 78 5.60 -8.41 -9.18
N VAL A 79 5.71 -7.47 -10.13
CA VAL A 79 5.57 -6.04 -9.85
C VAL A 79 4.43 -5.51 -10.70
N SER A 80 3.47 -4.82 -10.08
CA SER A 80 2.32 -4.29 -10.80
C SER A 80 1.80 -3.01 -10.15
N SER A 81 0.86 -2.36 -10.83
CA SER A 81 0.13 -1.24 -10.25
C SER A 81 -1.07 -1.78 -9.45
N PRO A 82 -1.58 -1.01 -8.47
CA PRO A 82 -2.65 -1.49 -7.60
C PRO A 82 -4.04 -1.58 -8.24
N GLY A 83 -4.24 -0.97 -9.41
CA GLY A 83 -5.55 -0.95 -10.04
C GLY A 83 -6.54 -0.10 -9.26
N PHE A 84 -7.81 -0.56 -9.21
CA PHE A 84 -8.87 0.19 -8.55
C PHE A 84 -8.88 0.07 -7.03
N ASP A 85 -8.30 -1.01 -6.50
CA ASP A 85 -8.25 -1.27 -5.06
C ASP A 85 -6.94 -0.75 -4.46
N ARG A 86 -6.66 0.54 -4.69
CA ARG A 86 -5.44 1.18 -4.21
C ARG A 86 -5.37 1.09 -2.68
N ILE A 87 -4.42 0.32 -2.16
CA ILE A 87 -4.19 0.18 -0.72
C ILE A 87 -3.58 1.46 -0.17
N LEU A 88 -4.07 1.89 0.98
CA LEU A 88 -3.55 3.03 1.73
C LEU A 88 -2.91 2.49 3.00
N ARG A 89 -1.61 2.63 3.13
CA ARG A 89 -0.85 2.00 4.19
C ARG A 89 -0.16 2.99 5.11
N THR A 90 0.40 4.06 4.55
CA THR A 90 1.16 5.05 5.31
C THR A 90 0.42 6.37 5.40
N ARG A 91 0.85 7.23 6.32
CA ARG A 91 0.32 8.58 6.41
C ARG A 91 0.40 9.31 5.08
N ALA A 92 1.52 9.18 4.38
CA ALA A 92 1.69 9.83 3.07
C ALA A 92 0.65 9.35 2.06
N HIS A 93 0.30 8.04 2.11
CA HIS A 93 -0.76 7.50 1.26
C HIS A 93 -2.09 8.17 1.56
N PHE A 94 -2.44 8.29 2.84
CA PHE A 94 -3.70 8.92 3.22
C PHE A 94 -3.73 10.40 2.86
N GLU A 95 -2.64 11.12 3.08
CA GLU A 95 -2.58 12.55 2.71
C GLU A 95 -2.82 12.78 1.23
N ARG A 96 -2.26 11.91 0.40
CA ARG A 96 -2.41 11.99 -1.05
C ARG A 96 -3.88 11.88 -1.50
N PHE A 97 -4.66 11.08 -0.79
CA PHE A 97 -6.03 10.76 -1.18
C PHE A 97 -7.10 11.42 -0.32
N VAL A 98 -6.76 12.49 0.40
CA VAL A 98 -7.75 13.30 1.11
C VAL A 98 -8.76 13.83 0.10
N GLY A 99 -10.05 13.67 0.42
CA GLY A 99 -11.15 14.03 -0.47
C GLY A 99 -11.75 12.86 -1.21
N GLU A 100 -11.10 11.70 -1.17
CA GLU A 100 -11.58 10.50 -1.83
C GLU A 100 -12.33 9.59 -0.86
N ARG A 101 -13.17 8.73 -1.41
CA ARG A 101 -13.86 7.72 -0.61
C ARG A 101 -12.93 6.56 -0.33
N ILE A 102 -12.94 6.09 0.92
CA ILE A 102 -12.11 4.98 1.33
C ILE A 102 -12.91 3.97 2.13
N ILE A 103 -12.35 2.77 2.25
CA ILE A 103 -12.80 1.75 3.20
C ILE A 103 -11.64 1.52 4.16
N ALA A 104 -11.89 1.71 5.46
CA ALA A 104 -10.90 1.44 6.50
C ALA A 104 -11.42 0.33 7.40
N GLU A 105 -10.62 -0.71 7.61
CA GLU A 105 -10.94 -1.81 8.50
C GLU A 105 -10.02 -1.77 9.70
N LEU A 106 -10.60 -1.81 10.90
CA LEU A 106 -9.85 -1.76 12.14
C LEU A 106 -9.48 -3.15 12.63
N LYS A 107 -8.40 -3.23 13.41
CA LYS A 107 -7.97 -4.49 14.04
C LYS A 107 -9.00 -4.97 15.07
N LEU A 108 -9.58 -4.03 15.81
CA LEU A 108 -10.60 -4.29 16.82
C LEU A 108 -11.73 -3.29 16.62
N PRO A 109 -12.97 -3.66 17.00
CA PRO A 109 -14.10 -2.76 16.88
C PRO A 109 -13.91 -1.47 17.68
N MET A 110 -14.38 -0.37 17.12
CA MET A 110 -14.43 0.93 17.79
C MET A 110 -15.89 1.38 17.69
N ASP A 111 -16.52 1.66 18.81
CA ASP A 111 -17.95 1.96 18.89
C ASP A 111 -18.82 0.88 18.21
N GLY A 112 -18.42 -0.39 18.39
CA GLY A 112 -19.13 -1.53 17.82
C GLY A 112 -18.92 -1.76 16.34
N ARG A 113 -17.99 -1.03 15.71
CA ARG A 113 -17.79 -1.09 14.26
C ARG A 113 -16.32 -1.28 13.93
N ARG A 114 -16.03 -2.21 13.03
CA ARG A 114 -14.66 -2.42 12.52
C ARG A 114 -14.45 -1.82 11.15
N ARG A 115 -15.50 -1.65 10.36
CA ARG A 115 -15.42 -1.20 8.97
C ARG A 115 -16.03 0.18 8.82
N PHE A 116 -15.23 1.12 8.32
CA PHE A 116 -15.65 2.50 8.10
C PHE A 116 -15.55 2.81 6.61
N ILE A 117 -16.67 3.19 6.01
CA ILE A 117 -16.74 3.54 4.59
C ILE A 117 -17.20 4.99 4.50
N GLY A 118 -16.38 5.85 3.92
CA GLY A 118 -16.74 7.25 3.78
C GLY A 118 -15.65 8.08 3.15
N LEU A 119 -15.80 9.41 3.26
CA LEU A 119 -14.84 10.36 2.71
C LEU A 119 -13.68 10.56 3.67
N LEU A 120 -12.47 10.47 3.14
CA LEU A 120 -11.27 10.80 3.91
C LEU A 120 -11.16 12.32 3.97
N LYS A 121 -11.39 12.87 5.15
CA LYS A 121 -11.40 14.33 5.36
C LYS A 121 -10.03 14.91 5.65
N SER A 122 -9.23 14.19 6.43
CA SER A 122 -7.89 14.66 6.77
C SER A 122 -7.01 13.50 7.19
N ALA A 123 -5.71 13.74 7.17
CA ALA A 123 -4.71 12.80 7.65
C ALA A 123 -3.66 13.59 8.42
N SER A 124 -3.45 13.23 9.68
CA SER A 124 -2.41 13.81 10.52
C SER A 124 -1.31 12.79 10.78
N SER A 125 -0.36 13.10 11.65
CA SER A 125 0.80 12.23 11.86
C SER A 125 0.44 10.81 12.32
N ASP A 126 -0.66 10.65 13.06
CA ASP A 126 -1.03 9.37 13.67
C ASP A 126 -2.52 9.03 13.54
N THR A 127 -3.32 9.89 12.92
CA THR A 127 -4.77 9.72 12.87
C THR A 127 -5.33 10.20 11.53
N ILE A 128 -6.31 9.48 11.01
CA ILE A 128 -7.09 9.95 9.87
C ILE A 128 -8.52 10.26 10.34
N VAL A 129 -9.20 11.14 9.61
CA VAL A 129 -10.61 11.44 9.86
C VAL A 129 -11.41 11.02 8.64
N VAL A 130 -12.38 10.14 8.86
CA VAL A 130 -13.28 9.64 7.82
C VAL A 130 -14.69 10.11 8.16
N GLU A 131 -15.37 10.71 7.20
CA GLU A 131 -16.77 11.12 7.39
C GLU A 131 -17.69 9.99 6.95
N VAL A 132 -18.40 9.41 7.92
CA VAL A 132 -19.34 8.32 7.71
C VAL A 132 -20.74 8.81 8.09
N ASP A 133 -21.67 8.81 7.13
CA ASP A 133 -23.05 9.25 7.33
C ASP A 133 -23.13 10.65 7.99
N GLY A 134 -22.28 11.56 7.55
CA GLY A 134 -22.25 12.93 8.04
C GLY A 134 -21.53 13.13 9.35
N LYS A 135 -20.94 12.07 9.92
CA LYS A 135 -20.19 12.16 11.18
C LYS A 135 -18.70 11.97 10.94
N ALA A 136 -17.89 12.84 11.54
CA ALA A 136 -16.44 12.70 11.47
C ALA A 136 -15.97 11.65 12.48
N CYS A 137 -15.28 10.63 11.99
CA CYS A 137 -14.73 9.57 12.81
C CYS A 137 -13.21 9.63 12.76
N ALA A 138 -12.57 9.81 13.91
CA ALA A 138 -11.11 9.83 14.02
C ALA A 138 -10.62 8.41 14.22
N LEU A 139 -9.77 7.94 13.29
CA LEU A 139 -9.23 6.58 13.33
C LEU A 139 -7.71 6.63 13.49
N PRO A 140 -7.17 6.15 14.62
CA PRO A 140 -5.72 6.08 14.79
C PRO A 140 -5.11 5.13 13.78
N LEU A 141 -4.02 5.55 13.15
CA LEU A 141 -3.35 4.73 12.11
C LEU A 141 -2.93 3.36 12.64
N ASP A 142 -2.48 3.28 13.88
CA ASP A 142 -2.02 2.02 14.48
C ASP A 142 -3.16 1.03 14.73
N ARG A 143 -4.40 1.47 14.69
CA ARG A 143 -5.58 0.62 14.85
C ARG A 143 -6.15 0.15 13.52
N ILE A 144 -5.67 0.68 12.41
CA ILE A 144 -6.14 0.30 11.09
C ILE A 144 -5.42 -0.97 10.65
N GLN A 145 -6.18 -2.01 10.33
CA GLN A 145 -5.64 -3.24 9.79
C GLN A 145 -5.41 -3.13 8.28
N LYS A 146 -6.38 -2.57 7.56
CA LYS A 146 -6.32 -2.42 6.12
C LYS A 146 -7.20 -1.25 5.68
N ALA A 147 -6.71 -0.47 4.74
CA ALA A 147 -7.50 0.59 4.14
C ALA A 147 -7.24 0.62 2.63
N ARG A 148 -8.24 1.00 1.86
CA ARG A 148 -8.13 1.11 0.40
C ARG A 148 -9.09 2.16 -0.13
N LEU A 149 -8.80 2.64 -1.34
CA LEU A 149 -9.74 3.51 -2.04
C LEU A 149 -10.99 2.72 -2.39
N ARG A 150 -12.11 3.41 -2.38
CA ARG A 150 -13.37 2.87 -2.86
C ARG A 150 -13.86 3.73 -4.01
N PRO A 151 -13.59 3.35 -5.27
CA PRO A 151 -14.12 4.08 -6.42
C PRO A 151 -15.63 3.92 -6.46
N GLU A 152 -16.29 4.96 -6.91
CA GLU A 152 -17.74 4.94 -7.05
C GLU A 152 -18.20 4.14 -8.27
#